data_c9bf558185ee2bbf363c194e8e6b2f9a
#
_entry.id   c9bf558185ee2bbf363c194e8e6b2f9a
#
_cell.length_a   1.000
_cell.length_b   1.000
_cell.length_c   1.000
_cell.angle_alpha   90.00
_cell.angle_beta   90.00
_cell.angle_gamma   90.00
#
_symmetry.space_group_name_H-M   'P 1'
#
loop_
_entity.id
_entity.type
_entity.pdbx_description
1 polymer ?
#
loop_
_entity_poly.entity_id
_entity_poly.type
_entity_poly.pdbx_seq_one_letter_code
_entity_poly.pdbx_strand_id
1 'polypeptide(L)'
;MSREISYVRILQSVAQMQVSIASILEAKAAEAEKSKAWICNHLTAQQFATHQDQVQQPLEVHDGLIELIEAITRMEQSLGKHLQIVIGEQENQGGGGMGDFSDLLGGGNK
;
A
#
# COMPACT_ATOMS: atom_id res chain seq x y z
N MET A 1 -30.72 5.08 -12.03
CA MET A 1 -29.89 5.31 -10.84
C MET A 1 -29.31 6.71 -10.90
N SER A 2 -29.37 7.42 -9.80
CA SER A 2 -28.79 8.75 -9.78
C SER A 2 -27.27 8.66 -9.77
N ARG A 3 -26.64 9.69 -10.26
CA ARG A 3 -25.19 9.86 -10.31
C ARG A 3 -24.59 9.88 -8.89
N GLU A 4 -25.31 10.47 -7.95
CA GLU A 4 -24.92 10.54 -6.55
C GLU A 4 -24.82 9.16 -5.91
N ILE A 5 -25.75 8.27 -6.21
CA ILE A 5 -25.72 6.89 -5.71
C ILE A 5 -24.49 6.16 -6.25
N SER A 6 -24.14 6.39 -7.52
CA SER A 6 -22.95 5.79 -8.13
C SER A 6 -21.67 6.29 -7.45
N TYR A 7 -21.57 7.58 -7.16
CA TYR A 7 -20.43 8.15 -6.45
C TYR A 7 -20.30 7.59 -5.03
N VAL A 8 -21.42 7.48 -4.31
CA VAL A 8 -21.42 6.90 -2.97
C VAL A 8 -20.91 5.45 -3.01
N ARG A 9 -21.35 4.67 -3.98
CA ARG A 9 -20.90 3.28 -4.16
C ARG A 9 -19.42 3.19 -4.45
N ILE A 10 -18.89 4.08 -5.29
CA ILE A 10 -17.46 4.15 -5.59
C ILE A 10 -16.67 4.47 -4.31
N LEU A 11 -17.11 5.47 -3.56
CA LEU A 11 -16.46 5.85 -2.30
C LEU A 11 -16.50 4.72 -1.27
N GLN A 12 -17.62 4.03 -1.15
CA GLN A 12 -17.74 2.87 -0.26
C GLN A 12 -16.80 1.74 -0.66
N SER A 13 -16.69 1.47 -1.95
CA SER A 13 -15.78 0.44 -2.48
C SER A 13 -14.32 0.80 -2.18
N VAL A 14 -13.93 2.04 -2.38
CA VAL A 14 -12.57 2.51 -2.08
C VAL A 14 -12.30 2.41 -0.59
N ALA A 15 -13.24 2.83 0.26
CA ALA A 15 -13.09 2.71 1.71
C ALA A 15 -12.90 1.25 2.14
N GLN A 16 -13.65 0.33 1.54
CA GLN A 16 -13.53 -1.09 1.83
C GLN A 16 -12.19 -1.66 1.35
N MET A 17 -11.70 -1.22 0.21
CA MET A 17 -10.36 -1.57 -0.27
C MET A 17 -9.28 -1.08 0.69
N GLN A 18 -9.42 0.12 1.24
CA GLN A 18 -8.48 0.67 2.23
C GLN A 18 -8.44 -0.18 3.49
N VAL A 19 -9.58 -0.62 3.99
CA VAL A 19 -9.66 -1.54 5.13
C VAL A 19 -8.95 -2.86 4.82
N SER A 20 -9.14 -3.40 3.63
CA SER A 20 -8.48 -4.63 3.19
C SER A 20 -6.96 -4.46 3.11
N ILE A 21 -6.48 -3.34 2.58
CA ILE A 21 -5.05 -3.01 2.52
C ILE A 21 -4.46 -2.90 3.93
N ALA A 22 -5.16 -2.23 4.84
CA ALA A 22 -4.75 -2.14 6.24
C ALA A 22 -4.62 -3.51 6.89
N SER A 23 -5.57 -4.41 6.61
CA SER A 23 -5.54 -5.80 7.10
C SER A 23 -4.34 -6.57 6.55
N ILE A 24 -4.00 -6.38 5.28
CA ILE A 24 -2.81 -7.01 4.67
C ILE A 24 -1.54 -6.51 5.36
N LEU A 25 -1.42 -5.21 5.58
CA LEU A 25 -0.25 -4.62 6.25
C LEU A 25 -0.12 -5.12 7.69
N GLU A 26 -1.24 -5.21 8.41
CA GLU A 26 -1.28 -5.74 9.77
C GLU A 26 -0.82 -7.21 9.82
N ALA A 27 -1.31 -8.02 8.89
CA ALA A 27 -0.92 -9.43 8.78
C ALA A 27 0.57 -9.57 8.45
N LYS A 28 1.09 -8.73 7.56
CA LYS A 28 2.52 -8.74 7.21
C LYS A 28 3.40 -8.26 8.35
N ALA A 29 2.96 -7.30 9.14
CA ALA A 29 3.66 -6.88 10.34
C ALA A 29 3.75 -8.01 11.37
N ALA A 30 2.64 -8.72 11.59
CA ALA A 30 2.61 -9.87 12.50
C ALA A 30 3.51 -11.01 12.00
N GLU A 31 3.52 -11.26 10.69
CA GLU A 31 4.39 -12.26 10.07
C GLU A 31 5.86 -11.88 10.24
N ALA A 32 6.20 -10.62 10.05
CA ALA A 32 7.56 -10.11 10.22
C ALA A 32 8.05 -10.27 11.67
N GLU A 33 7.19 -10.00 12.65
CA GLU A 33 7.51 -10.20 14.06
C GLU A 33 7.78 -11.66 14.38
N LYS A 34 6.96 -12.56 13.85
CA LYS A 34 7.15 -14.00 14.02
C LYS A 34 8.44 -14.49 13.37
N SER A 35 8.72 -14.03 12.16
CA SER A 35 9.94 -14.37 11.44
C SER A 35 11.18 -13.89 12.18
N LYS A 36 11.13 -12.67 12.69
CA LYS A 36 12.21 -12.11 13.52
C LYS A 36 12.46 -12.97 14.75
N ALA A 37 11.43 -13.33 15.49
CA ALA A 37 11.55 -14.16 16.68
C ALA A 37 12.11 -15.54 16.34
N TRP A 38 11.64 -16.14 15.24
CA TRP A 38 12.14 -17.44 14.80
C TRP A 38 13.61 -17.37 14.41
N ILE A 39 14.02 -16.37 13.64
CA ILE A 39 15.40 -16.16 13.22
C ILE A 39 16.32 -16.00 14.44
N CYS A 40 15.92 -15.16 15.39
CA CYS A 40 16.72 -14.90 16.59
C CYS A 40 16.92 -16.15 17.46
N ASN A 41 15.93 -17.06 17.48
CA ASN A 41 15.94 -18.22 18.35
C ASN A 41 16.45 -19.50 17.68
N HIS A 42 16.36 -19.62 16.36
CA HIS A 42 16.63 -20.87 15.66
C HIS A 42 17.80 -20.81 14.70
N LEU A 43 18.14 -19.64 14.14
CA LEU A 43 19.25 -19.53 13.21
C LEU A 43 20.56 -19.31 13.98
N THR A 44 21.39 -20.34 14.00
CA THR A 44 22.74 -20.28 14.55
C THR A 44 23.76 -20.32 13.42
N ALA A 45 24.97 -19.86 13.68
CA ALA A 45 26.06 -19.88 12.71
C ALA A 45 26.37 -21.27 12.20
N GLN A 46 26.04 -22.31 12.96
CA GLN A 46 26.30 -23.71 12.63
C GLN A 46 25.36 -24.25 11.53
N GLN A 47 24.21 -23.59 11.30
CA GLN A 47 23.22 -24.03 10.31
C GLN A 47 23.54 -23.57 8.90
N PHE A 48 24.48 -22.65 8.75
CA PHE A 48 24.85 -22.08 7.46
C PHE A 48 26.33 -22.39 7.14
N ALA A 49 26.59 -22.66 5.87
CA ALA A 49 27.95 -22.95 5.41
C ALA A 49 28.85 -21.71 5.52
N THR A 50 28.28 -20.52 5.36
CA THR A 50 29.03 -19.25 5.46
C THR A 50 28.22 -18.22 6.21
N HIS A 51 28.90 -17.22 6.76
CA HIS A 51 28.24 -16.05 7.36
C HIS A 51 27.37 -15.30 6.35
N GLN A 52 27.78 -15.27 5.09
CA GLN A 52 27.03 -14.65 4.00
C GLN A 52 25.66 -15.31 3.81
N ASP A 53 25.61 -16.65 3.84
CA ASP A 53 24.36 -17.39 3.75
C ASP A 53 23.42 -17.07 4.92
N GLN A 54 23.98 -16.93 6.12
CA GLN A 54 23.24 -16.60 7.32
C GLN A 54 22.55 -15.23 7.22
N VAL A 55 23.23 -14.26 6.59
CA VAL A 55 22.71 -12.90 6.41
C VAL A 55 21.74 -12.83 5.25
N GLN A 56 21.96 -13.63 4.20
CA GLN A 56 21.20 -13.57 2.96
C GLN A 56 19.73 -13.94 3.16
N GLN A 57 19.41 -14.96 3.95
CA GLN A 57 18.02 -15.39 4.13
C GLN A 57 17.13 -14.32 4.78
N PRO A 58 17.53 -13.67 5.88
CA PRO A 58 16.77 -12.55 6.42
C PRO A 58 16.63 -11.39 5.45
N LEU A 59 17.65 -11.11 4.63
CA LEU A 59 17.60 -10.05 3.62
C LEU A 59 16.59 -10.34 2.52
N GLU A 60 16.50 -11.60 2.08
CA GLU A 60 15.48 -12.00 1.09
C GLU A 60 14.06 -11.80 1.59
N VAL A 61 13.79 -12.13 2.86
CA VAL A 61 12.49 -11.88 3.48
C VAL A 61 12.22 -10.38 3.55
N HIS A 62 13.21 -9.60 3.92
CA HIS A 62 13.11 -8.14 3.99
C HIS A 62 12.83 -7.53 2.61
N ASP A 63 13.52 -7.99 1.58
CA ASP A 63 13.31 -7.51 0.21
C ASP A 63 11.89 -7.82 -0.29
N GLY A 64 11.37 -9.01 0.04
CA GLY A 64 9.99 -9.37 -0.27
C GLY A 64 8.98 -8.45 0.39
N LEU A 65 9.23 -8.05 1.63
CA LEU A 65 8.39 -7.10 2.35
C LEU A 65 8.43 -5.71 1.70
N ILE A 66 9.60 -5.24 1.30
CA ILE A 66 9.76 -3.97 0.59
C ILE A 66 9.00 -3.99 -0.73
N GLU A 67 9.10 -5.07 -1.51
CA GLU A 67 8.37 -5.23 -2.77
C GLU A 67 6.85 -5.17 -2.55
N LEU A 68 6.35 -5.77 -1.48
CA LEU A 68 4.94 -5.70 -1.13
C LEU A 68 4.51 -4.26 -0.82
N ILE A 69 5.29 -3.55 -0.02
CA ILE A 69 5.01 -2.15 0.34
C ILE A 69 5.02 -1.27 -0.91
N GLU A 70 5.96 -1.47 -1.82
CA GLU A 70 6.03 -0.75 -3.09
C GLU A 70 4.79 -1.03 -3.96
N ALA A 71 4.35 -2.28 -4.03
CA ALA A 71 3.16 -2.66 -4.78
C ALA A 71 1.90 -2.02 -4.19
N ILE A 72 1.77 -2.00 -2.87
CA ILE A 72 0.65 -1.35 -2.17
C ILE A 72 0.69 0.16 -2.43
N THR A 73 1.87 0.77 -2.41
CA THR A 73 2.05 2.20 -2.70
C THR A 73 1.57 2.53 -4.10
N ARG A 74 1.94 1.73 -5.10
CA ARG A 74 1.47 1.92 -6.49
C ARG A 74 -0.04 1.76 -6.59
N MET A 75 -0.62 0.80 -5.88
CA MET A 75 -2.07 0.60 -5.85
C MET A 75 -2.79 1.81 -5.24
N GLU A 76 -2.26 2.34 -4.13
CA GLU A 76 -2.79 3.55 -3.49
C GLU A 76 -2.74 4.77 -4.42
N GLN A 77 -1.64 4.95 -5.12
CA GLN A 77 -1.49 6.03 -6.10
C GLN A 77 -2.49 5.90 -7.24
N SER A 78 -2.70 4.68 -7.74
CA SER A 78 -3.67 4.39 -8.78
C SER A 78 -5.10 4.69 -8.32
N LEU A 79 -5.46 4.28 -7.11
CA LEU A 79 -6.76 4.58 -6.51
C LEU A 79 -6.98 6.09 -6.36
N GLY A 80 -5.95 6.81 -5.90
CA GLY A 80 -6.00 8.25 -5.77
C GLY A 80 -6.24 8.94 -7.11
N LYS A 81 -5.57 8.50 -8.16
CA LYS A 81 -5.78 9.03 -9.53
C LYS A 81 -7.18 8.76 -10.04
N HIS A 82 -7.70 7.55 -9.83
CA HIS A 82 -9.05 7.19 -10.26
C HIS A 82 -10.11 8.02 -9.51
N LEU A 83 -9.95 8.21 -8.21
CA LEU A 83 -10.82 9.07 -7.42
C LEU A 83 -10.78 10.50 -7.91
N GLN A 84 -9.60 11.01 -8.21
CA GLN A 84 -9.40 12.35 -8.73
C GLN A 84 -10.14 12.56 -10.05
N ILE A 85 -10.08 11.58 -10.96
CA ILE A 85 -10.81 11.63 -12.24
C ILE A 85 -12.31 11.68 -11.99
N VAL A 86 -12.84 10.81 -11.14
CA VAL A 86 -14.27 10.75 -10.82
C VAL A 86 -14.76 12.05 -10.19
N ILE A 87 -14.04 12.58 -9.22
CA ILE A 87 -14.37 13.83 -8.53
C ILE A 87 -14.17 15.02 -9.47
N GLY A 88 -13.12 14.99 -10.31
CA GLY A 88 -12.84 16.03 -11.30
C GLY A 88 -13.92 16.17 -12.34
N GLU A 89 -14.52 15.07 -12.78
CA GLU A 89 -15.70 15.09 -13.67
C GLU A 89 -16.89 15.77 -13.01
N GLN A 90 -17.07 15.53 -11.71
CA GLN A 90 -18.13 16.18 -10.93
C GLN A 90 -17.90 17.68 -10.81
N GLU A 91 -16.65 18.10 -10.68
CA GLU A 91 -16.25 19.50 -10.55
C GLU A 91 -16.46 20.31 -11.83
N ASN A 92 -16.15 19.73 -12.97
CA ASN A 92 -16.42 20.38 -14.25
C ASN A 92 -17.88 20.68 -14.46
N GLN A 93 -18.76 20.07 -13.68
CA GLN A 93 -20.19 20.34 -13.71
C GLN A 93 -20.66 21.30 -12.60
N GLY A 94 -19.87 21.43 -11.53
CA GLY A 94 -20.23 22.23 -10.35
C GLY A 94 -19.36 23.45 -10.05
N GLY A 95 -18.28 23.64 -10.76
CA GLY A 95 -17.41 24.85 -10.64
C GLY A 95 -16.55 24.93 -9.40
N GLY A 96 -15.33 24.49 -9.48
CA GLY A 96 -14.21 25.05 -8.73
C GLY A 96 -13.95 24.53 -7.32
N GLY A 97 -12.73 24.24 -7.01
CA GLY A 97 -12.22 23.99 -5.66
C GLY A 97 -11.22 22.86 -5.51
N MET A 98 -10.98 22.11 -6.57
CA MET A 98 -10.11 20.91 -6.49
C MET A 98 -8.67 21.13 -6.97
N GLY A 99 -8.31 22.35 -7.30
CA GLY A 99 -6.93 22.68 -7.67
C GLY A 99 -5.95 22.32 -6.56
N ASP A 100 -6.34 22.60 -5.33
CA ASP A 100 -5.53 22.31 -4.13
C ASP A 100 -5.33 20.82 -3.90
N PHE A 101 -6.35 20.03 -4.15
CA PHE A 101 -6.29 18.58 -3.95
C PHE A 101 -5.42 17.91 -5.02
N SER A 102 -5.52 18.41 -6.26
CA SER A 102 -4.67 17.96 -7.36
C SER A 102 -3.19 18.23 -7.10
N ASP A 103 -2.90 19.36 -6.49
CA ASP A 103 -1.54 19.76 -6.12
C ASP A 103 -0.97 18.87 -5.02
N LEU A 104 -1.77 18.47 -4.06
CA LEU A 104 -1.39 17.56 -2.99
C LEU A 104 -1.08 16.14 -3.51
N LEU A 105 -1.86 15.66 -4.47
CA LEU A 105 -1.69 14.32 -5.04
C LEU A 105 -0.62 14.29 -6.13
N GLY A 106 -0.37 15.41 -6.80
CA GLY A 106 0.61 15.51 -7.88
C GLY A 106 1.98 16.01 -7.45
N GLY A 107 2.11 16.46 -6.21
CA GLY A 107 3.31 17.14 -5.71
C GLY A 107 4.58 16.29 -5.57
N GLY A 108 4.48 15.00 -5.79
CA GLY A 108 5.63 14.11 -5.69
C GLY A 108 6.37 13.85 -7.01
N ASN A 109 5.95 14.48 -8.09
CA ASN A 109 6.39 14.11 -9.45
C ASN A 109 7.05 15.27 -10.20
N LYS A 110 7.97 15.93 -9.55
CA LYS A 110 8.82 16.89 -10.23
C LYS A 110 10.21 16.39 -10.45
#